data_13d0bf386755de9d66e761652771c17e
#
_entry.id   13d0bf386755de9d66e761652771c17e
#
_cell.length_a   1.000
_cell.length_b   1.000
_cell.length_c   1.000
_cell.angle_alpha   90.00
_cell.angle_beta   90.00
_cell.angle_gamma   90.00
#
_symmetry.space_group_name_H-M   'P 1'
#
loop_
_entity.id
_entity.type
_entity.pdbx_description
1 polymer ?
#
loop_
_entity_poly.entity_id
_entity_poly.type
_entity_poly.pdbx_seq_one_letter_code
_entity_poly.pdbx_strand_id
1 'polypeptide(L)'
;MVTGKKLPVIDYRKNLGEALKIINQKKLGIVVLLKNKYIAGLVTDGDLRREIKYLSKKSDLQRFMKKKPLIVNESMPATKALAIMNEKKITSLLVALDKDFKKKNNIKLKGIIHIHFLLQHGLR
;
A
#
# COMPACT_ATOMS: atom_id res chain seq x y z
N MET A 1 -9.45 -9.32 3.08
CA MET A 1 -8.76 -8.03 2.84
C MET A 1 -8.56 -7.29 4.16
N VAL A 2 -7.47 -6.57 4.29
CA VAL A 2 -7.18 -5.79 5.49
C VAL A 2 -7.90 -4.45 5.39
N THR A 3 -8.59 -4.03 6.44
CA THR A 3 -9.37 -2.78 6.48
C THR A 3 -9.25 -2.07 7.83
N GLY A 4 -9.73 -0.83 7.89
CA GLY A 4 -9.88 -0.07 9.12
C GLY A 4 -8.55 0.19 9.85
N LYS A 5 -8.53 -0.03 11.13
CA LYS A 5 -7.37 0.26 11.98
C LYS A 5 -6.14 -0.60 11.68
N LYS A 6 -6.32 -1.69 10.93
CA LYS A 6 -5.21 -2.57 10.53
C LYS A 6 -4.48 -2.05 9.30
N LEU A 7 -5.00 -1.03 8.64
CA LEU A 7 -4.37 -0.46 7.45
C LEU A 7 -3.08 0.29 7.79
N PRO A 8 -1.99 0.03 7.04
CA PRO A 8 -0.72 0.72 7.22
C PRO A 8 -0.75 2.07 6.49
N VAL A 9 -1.35 3.07 7.11
CA VAL A 9 -1.50 4.39 6.51
C VAL A 9 -0.75 5.45 7.32
N ILE A 10 -0.29 6.48 6.62
CA ILE A 10 0.45 7.58 7.21
C ILE A 10 0.21 8.86 6.40
N ASP A 11 0.27 10.02 7.04
CA ASP A 11 0.20 11.29 6.33
C ASP A 11 1.43 11.44 5.42
N TYR A 12 1.24 11.90 4.19
CA TYR A 12 2.31 12.00 3.19
C TYR A 12 3.44 12.93 3.61
N ARG A 13 3.21 13.83 4.57
CA ARG A 13 4.20 14.78 5.08
C ARG A 13 5.11 14.20 6.17
N LYS A 14 4.83 12.99 6.65
CA LYS A 14 5.62 12.33 7.68
C LYS A 14 6.97 11.87 7.14
N ASN A 15 7.84 11.42 8.03
CA ASN A 15 9.21 11.06 7.68
C ASN A 15 9.43 9.54 7.66
N LEU A 16 10.62 9.17 7.20
CA LEU A 16 11.05 7.78 7.07
C LEU A 16 10.94 7.00 8.40
N GLY A 17 11.37 7.59 9.51
CA GLY A 17 11.34 6.93 10.82
C GLY A 17 9.92 6.54 11.23
N GLU A 18 8.95 7.42 10.97
CA GLU A 18 7.55 7.16 11.29
C GLU A 18 6.97 6.07 10.39
N ALA A 19 7.34 6.05 9.11
CA ALA A 19 6.91 5.00 8.18
C ALA A 19 7.46 3.63 8.60
N LEU A 20 8.70 3.56 9.05
CA LEU A 20 9.30 2.31 9.53
C LEU A 20 8.52 1.74 10.72
N LYS A 21 8.07 2.61 11.62
CA LYS A 21 7.24 2.16 12.76
C LYS A 21 5.94 1.52 12.28
N ILE A 22 5.27 2.14 11.30
CA ILE A 22 4.02 1.62 10.74
C ILE A 22 4.24 0.28 10.06
N ILE A 23 5.28 0.15 9.26
CA ILE A 23 5.62 -1.10 8.56
C ILE A 23 5.85 -2.22 9.57
N ASN A 24 6.60 -1.93 10.64
CA ASN A 24 6.88 -2.92 11.68
C ASN A 24 5.63 -3.33 12.48
N GLN A 25 4.74 -2.38 12.75
CA GLN A 25 3.51 -2.64 13.50
C GLN A 25 2.48 -3.41 12.69
N LYS A 26 2.27 -3.02 11.44
CA LYS A 26 1.19 -3.56 10.60
C LYS A 26 1.60 -4.82 9.84
N LYS A 27 2.90 -5.04 9.64
CA LYS A 27 3.47 -6.28 9.09
C LYS A 27 2.98 -6.66 7.68
N LEU A 28 2.59 -5.68 6.87
CA LEU A 28 2.19 -5.92 5.49
C LEU A 28 3.29 -5.56 4.47
N GLY A 29 4.45 -5.07 4.96
CA GLY A 29 5.57 -4.73 4.08
C GLY A 29 5.38 -3.47 3.26
N ILE A 30 4.32 -2.71 3.51
CA ILE A 30 4.03 -1.47 2.80
C ILE A 30 3.46 -0.43 3.76
N VAL A 31 3.53 0.83 3.33
CA VAL A 31 2.79 1.92 3.96
C VAL A 31 2.18 2.79 2.88
N VAL A 32 0.92 3.16 3.04
CA VAL A 32 0.19 4.00 2.09
C VAL A 32 0.20 5.43 2.60
N LEU A 33 0.66 6.35 1.76
CA LEU A 33 0.71 7.77 2.09
C LEU A 33 -0.61 8.42 1.69
N LEU A 34 -1.22 9.12 2.64
CA LEU A 34 -2.49 9.81 2.43
C LEU A 34 -2.27 11.32 2.43
N LYS A 35 -2.92 12.00 1.50
CA LYS A 35 -3.01 13.45 1.44
C LYS A 35 -4.49 13.82 1.50
N ASN A 36 -4.88 14.53 2.56
CA ASN A 36 -6.29 14.91 2.78
C ASN A 36 -7.23 13.69 2.72
N LYS A 37 -6.83 12.57 3.35
CA LYS A 37 -7.57 11.30 3.40
C LYS A 37 -7.57 10.50 2.09
N TYR A 38 -6.91 11.00 1.03
CA TYR A 38 -6.86 10.31 -0.26
C TYR A 38 -5.50 9.68 -0.50
N ILE A 39 -5.45 8.62 -1.30
CA ILE A 39 -4.21 7.93 -1.63
C ILE A 39 -3.29 8.88 -2.40
N ALA A 40 -2.11 9.17 -1.83
CA ALA A 40 -1.10 9.99 -2.49
C ALA A 40 0.03 9.13 -3.08
N GLY A 41 0.33 8.02 -2.45
CA GLY A 41 1.41 7.15 -2.91
C GLY A 41 1.59 5.95 -2.01
N LEU A 42 2.61 5.18 -2.32
CA LEU A 42 2.91 3.92 -1.65
C LEU A 42 4.42 3.80 -1.46
N VAL A 43 4.84 3.33 -0.30
CA VAL A 43 6.24 3.00 -0.04
C VAL A 43 6.31 1.56 0.46
N THR A 44 7.23 0.77 -0.10
CA THR A 44 7.43 -0.61 0.31
C THR A 44 8.60 -0.74 1.29
N ASP A 45 8.58 -1.81 2.08
CA ASP A 45 9.70 -2.15 2.98
C ASP A 45 11.01 -2.28 2.19
N GLY A 46 10.95 -2.91 1.00
CA GLY A 46 12.13 -3.04 0.14
C GLY A 46 12.69 -1.70 -0.33
N ASP A 47 11.81 -0.76 -0.69
CA ASP A 47 12.24 0.58 -1.08
C ASP A 47 12.99 1.28 0.06
N LEU A 48 12.44 1.20 1.28
CA LEU A 48 13.04 1.83 2.44
C LEU A 48 14.39 1.20 2.80
N ARG A 49 14.50 -0.12 2.73
CA ARG A 49 15.75 -0.83 3.06
C ARG A 49 16.88 -0.49 2.10
N ARG A 50 16.58 -0.33 0.80
CA ARG A 50 17.59 0.05 -0.20
C ARG A 50 18.16 1.43 0.06
N GLU A 51 17.32 2.35 0.53
CA GLU A 51 17.66 3.75 0.67
C GLU A 51 18.17 4.13 2.07
N ILE A 52 17.94 3.28 3.08
CA ILE A 52 18.20 3.63 4.48
C ILE A 52 19.68 3.92 4.77
N LYS A 53 20.59 3.36 3.98
CA LYS A 53 22.04 3.60 4.13
C LYS A 53 22.41 5.04 3.83
N TYR A 54 21.64 5.71 2.99
CA TYR A 54 21.96 7.05 2.47
C TYR A 54 21.10 8.14 3.09
N LEU A 55 20.17 7.75 3.97
CA LEU A 55 19.12 8.63 4.43
C LEU A 55 19.00 8.57 5.95
N SER A 56 18.57 9.69 6.53
CA SER A 56 18.25 9.73 7.94
C SER A 56 16.79 9.40 8.17
N LYS A 57 16.43 9.03 9.40
CA LYS A 57 15.03 8.81 9.77
C LYS A 57 14.17 10.07 9.59
N LYS A 58 14.79 11.24 9.48
CA LYS A 58 14.10 12.51 9.26
C LYS A 58 13.79 12.79 7.79
N SER A 59 14.25 11.93 6.87
CA SER A 59 14.02 12.13 5.44
C SER A 59 12.53 12.05 5.09
N ASP A 60 12.13 12.88 4.12
CA ASP A 60 10.74 12.95 3.67
C ASP A 60 10.34 11.71 2.87
N LEU A 61 9.20 11.13 3.21
CA LEU A 61 8.67 9.96 2.52
C LEU A 61 8.37 10.21 1.05
N GLN A 62 8.03 11.44 0.70
CA GLN A 62 7.68 11.79 -0.67
C GLN A 62 8.78 11.49 -1.67
N ARG A 63 10.04 11.45 -1.22
CA ARG A 63 11.18 11.11 -2.08
C ARG A 63 11.17 9.65 -2.54
N PHE A 64 10.51 8.76 -1.78
CA PHE A 64 10.52 7.31 -2.03
C PHE A 64 9.20 6.76 -2.48
N MET A 65 8.15 7.56 -2.40
CA MET A 65 6.83 7.03 -2.69
C MET A 65 6.63 6.82 -4.19
N LYS A 66 5.96 5.72 -4.51
CA LYS A 66 5.43 5.49 -5.84
C LYS A 66 4.17 6.32 -5.97
N LYS A 67 4.18 7.32 -6.85
CA LYS A 67 3.08 8.29 -6.99
C LYS A 67 1.83 7.72 -7.65
N LYS A 68 1.97 6.61 -8.38
CA LYS A 68 0.85 5.96 -9.06
C LYS A 68 0.81 4.49 -8.64
N PRO A 69 0.42 4.19 -7.40
CA PRO A 69 0.31 2.80 -6.97
C PRO A 69 -0.81 2.09 -7.73
N LEU A 70 -0.68 0.77 -7.85
CA LEU A 70 -1.72 -0.03 -8.49
C LEU A 70 -2.91 -0.16 -7.54
N ILE A 71 -4.06 0.32 -7.98
CA ILE A 71 -5.31 0.30 -7.23
C ILE A 71 -6.31 -0.55 -7.99
N VAL A 72 -7.00 -1.44 -7.28
CA VAL A 72 -8.07 -2.25 -7.86
C VAL A 72 -9.39 -1.93 -7.16
N ASN A 73 -10.50 -2.24 -7.81
CA ASN A 73 -11.81 -2.03 -7.22
C ASN A 73 -12.18 -3.19 -6.28
N GLU A 74 -13.05 -2.89 -5.31
CA GLU A 74 -13.44 -3.87 -4.29
C GLU A 74 -14.14 -5.11 -4.84
N SER A 75 -14.74 -5.01 -6.01
CA SER A 75 -15.46 -6.11 -6.66
C SER A 75 -14.56 -7.04 -7.48
N MET A 76 -13.23 -6.75 -7.53
CA MET A 76 -12.31 -7.61 -8.27
C MET A 76 -12.28 -9.02 -7.67
N PRO A 77 -12.45 -10.08 -8.50
CA PRO A 77 -12.32 -11.45 -8.00
C PRO A 77 -10.94 -11.73 -7.42
N ALA A 78 -10.87 -12.52 -6.36
CA ALA A 78 -9.61 -12.84 -5.69
C ALA A 78 -8.63 -13.57 -6.64
N THR A 79 -9.13 -14.42 -7.53
CA THR A 79 -8.30 -15.10 -8.53
C THR A 79 -7.61 -14.12 -9.47
N LYS A 80 -8.32 -13.07 -9.88
CA LYS A 80 -7.76 -12.02 -10.73
C LYS A 80 -6.73 -11.19 -9.98
N ALA A 81 -7.01 -10.86 -8.72
CA ALA A 81 -6.05 -10.14 -7.87
C ALA A 81 -4.74 -10.92 -7.71
N LEU A 82 -4.84 -12.23 -7.46
CA LEU A 82 -3.66 -13.09 -7.34
C LEU A 82 -2.87 -13.12 -8.64
N ALA A 83 -3.55 -13.22 -9.79
CA ALA A 83 -2.88 -13.23 -11.10
C ALA A 83 -2.11 -11.90 -11.33
N ILE A 84 -2.71 -10.77 -10.98
CA ILE A 84 -2.04 -9.46 -11.11
C ILE A 84 -0.79 -9.40 -10.22
N MET A 85 -0.90 -9.85 -8.97
CA MET A 85 0.24 -9.84 -8.05
C MET A 85 1.38 -10.73 -8.55
N ASN A 86 1.07 -11.90 -9.09
CA ASN A 86 2.07 -12.81 -9.65
C ASN A 86 2.73 -12.22 -10.91
N GLU A 87 1.94 -11.62 -11.79
CA GLU A 87 2.45 -11.00 -13.01
C GLU A 87 3.35 -9.80 -12.70
N LYS A 88 2.90 -8.93 -11.80
CA LYS A 88 3.64 -7.71 -11.43
C LYS A 88 4.73 -7.96 -10.39
N LYS A 89 4.82 -9.17 -9.83
CA LYS A 89 5.76 -9.54 -8.77
C LYS A 89 5.63 -8.64 -7.55
N ILE A 90 4.39 -8.37 -7.16
CA ILE A 90 4.06 -7.58 -5.97
C ILE A 90 3.25 -8.44 -5.01
N THR A 91 3.27 -8.09 -3.74
CA THR A 91 2.63 -8.88 -2.68
C THR A 91 1.36 -8.24 -2.13
N SER A 92 1.06 -7.02 -2.54
CA SER A 92 -0.11 -6.29 -2.04
C SER A 92 -0.74 -5.44 -3.14
N LEU A 93 -2.06 -5.32 -3.07
CA LEU A 93 -2.85 -4.43 -3.94
C LEU A 93 -3.66 -3.50 -3.08
N LEU A 94 -3.69 -2.21 -3.45
CA LEU A 94 -4.58 -1.25 -2.83
C LEU A 94 -5.98 -1.41 -3.42
N VAL A 95 -6.99 -1.31 -2.56
CA VAL A 95 -8.39 -1.52 -2.95
C VAL A 95 -9.18 -0.24 -2.70
N ALA A 96 -9.95 0.18 -3.70
CA ALA A 96 -10.89 1.29 -3.61
C ALA A 96 -12.32 0.77 -3.77
N LEU A 97 -13.27 1.53 -3.23
CA LEU A 97 -14.69 1.25 -3.48
C LEU A 97 -14.98 1.42 -4.97
N ASP A 98 -15.93 0.65 -5.49
CA ASP A 98 -16.30 0.74 -6.91
C ASP A 98 -16.67 2.16 -7.33
N LYS A 99 -17.36 2.91 -6.47
CA LYS A 99 -17.72 4.31 -6.75
C LYS A 99 -16.52 5.23 -6.85
N ASP A 100 -15.43 4.93 -6.16
CA ASP A 100 -14.21 5.75 -6.15
C ASP A 100 -13.22 5.31 -7.22
N PHE A 101 -13.23 4.05 -7.62
CA PHE A 101 -12.27 3.47 -8.54
C PHE A 101 -12.22 4.19 -9.89
N LYS A 102 -13.36 4.69 -10.36
CA LYS A 102 -13.45 5.39 -11.65
C LYS A 102 -12.95 6.83 -11.62
N LYS A 103 -12.66 7.36 -10.44
CA LYS A 103 -12.17 8.73 -10.30
C LYS A 103 -10.71 8.82 -10.74
N LYS A 104 -10.33 9.94 -11.34
CA LYS A 104 -8.93 10.20 -11.68
C LYS A 104 -8.10 10.63 -10.48
N ASN A 105 -8.73 11.32 -9.53
CA ASN A 105 -8.09 11.86 -8.34
C ASN A 105 -8.94 11.59 -7.12
N ASN A 106 -8.37 11.80 -5.93
CA ASN A 106 -9.08 11.75 -4.66
C ASN A 106 -9.70 10.38 -4.40
N ILE A 107 -8.88 9.33 -4.56
CA ILE A 107 -9.32 7.96 -4.31
C ILE A 107 -9.02 7.61 -2.86
N LYS A 108 -10.05 7.15 -2.13
CA LYS A 108 -9.90 6.70 -0.75
C LYS A 108 -9.45 5.25 -0.70
N LEU A 109 -8.60 4.93 0.26
CA LEU A 109 -8.19 3.55 0.50
C LEU A 109 -9.29 2.81 1.26
N LYS A 110 -9.88 1.79 0.65
CA LYS A 110 -10.84 0.91 1.29
C LYS A 110 -10.15 -0.21 2.06
N GLY A 111 -9.13 -0.79 1.46
CA GLY A 111 -8.45 -1.93 2.05
C GLY A 111 -7.20 -2.29 1.28
N ILE A 112 -6.56 -3.36 1.72
CA ILE A 112 -5.38 -3.93 1.08
C ILE A 112 -5.58 -5.43 0.96
N ILE A 113 -5.30 -5.97 -0.23
CA ILE A 113 -5.23 -7.42 -0.47
C ILE A 113 -3.78 -7.82 -0.39
N HIS A 114 -3.42 -8.74 0.52
CA HIS A 114 -2.07 -9.28 0.63
C HIS A 114 -2.02 -10.70 0.12
N ILE A 115 -0.98 -11.05 -0.63
CA ILE A 115 -0.87 -12.36 -1.28
C ILE A 115 -0.94 -13.52 -0.29
N HIS A 116 -0.32 -13.38 0.90
CA HIS A 116 -0.36 -14.43 1.93
C HIS A 116 -1.76 -14.71 2.41
N PHE A 117 -2.61 -13.68 2.52
CA PHE A 117 -4.00 -13.85 2.89
C PHE A 117 -4.75 -14.72 1.87
N LEU A 118 -4.54 -14.46 0.58
CA LEU A 118 -5.16 -15.23 -0.49
C LEU A 118 -4.70 -16.69 -0.46
N LEU A 119 -3.40 -16.91 -0.28
CA LEU A 119 -2.85 -18.27 -0.23
C LEU A 119 -3.36 -19.06 0.98
N GLN A 120 -3.54 -18.41 2.13
CA GLN A 120 -4.11 -19.04 3.34
C GLN A 120 -5.54 -19.50 3.09
N HIS A 121 -6.27 -18.85 2.19
CA HIS A 121 -7.65 -19.20 1.84
C HIS A 121 -7.73 -20.14 0.63
N GLY A 122 -6.63 -20.82 0.28
CA GLY A 122 -6.61 -21.85 -0.74
C GLY A 122 -6.48 -21.39 -2.17
N LEU A 123 -6.25 -20.11 -2.42
CA LEU A 123 -6.04 -19.61 -3.76
C LEU A 123 -4.59 -19.86 -4.21
N ARG A 124 -4.45 -20.23 -5.47
CA ARG A 124 -3.13 -20.53 -6.06
C ARG A 124 -3.00 -20.02 -7.48
#